data_07de6856ca53f42bae4bfb4cb92776f8
#
_entry.id   07de6856ca53f42bae4bfb4cb92776f8
#
_cell.length_a   1.000
_cell.length_b   1.000
_cell.length_c   1.000
_cell.angle_alpha   90.00
_cell.angle_beta   90.00
_cell.angle_gamma   90.00
#
_symmetry.space_group_name_H-M   'P 1'
#
loop_
_entity.id
_entity.type
_entity.pdbx_description
1 polymer ?
#
loop_
_entity_poly.entity_id
_entity_poly.type
_entity_poly.pdbx_seq_one_letter_code
_entity_poly.pdbx_strand_id
1 'polypeptide(L)'
;LDVLCRVNRADDRDAADAAARELRDIFLRDAADGDNGDGHGPADGLERLIAHIVGVVLRAGREHRADAKVVRAVLFGQDGLFNSLQFERIRIPDTAIDGEDSQGTPAEICTRITSEINKKLAELDVLDKNIAAYSAQCGREAARLYQVIEKRNEIFEIRKYVAFNRESFYLVGWMPEEELNRLQPLIDKDPKVITIVDDIDKLPETTKPPTKLKNNFLFRPFEPIVTMYGLPSYNEIDPTPLIAVIYCLMTGFMFGDVGQGLVFAIAGLILLRRKSMLAGVFLGGGLCAMIFGFLYGSIFSMEDVIKPIFMNPMESANINTMLIIGIAIGVVLLVLGMVLNILNGIKAKDKGRIFFDRNGIAGMVFYLLIIGSAVGFLLNGKLWVSAGLLAGMILIPFVIIFFKHPLENLLNKKKALPAEKGSFFIETAFEMVDMLLSFASNTISFVRLSAFAINHVGLSMAFLILSDLTSGAGKVIIMIIGNVLIIGLEGLIVGIQGLRLVYYELFSRFYSGDGVPYTPVVTKNKN
;
A
#
# COMPACT_ATOMS: atom_id res chain seq x y z
N LEU A 1 19.52 15.25 25.37
CA LEU A 1 18.69 16.07 26.28
C LEU A 1 18.06 17.26 25.54
N ASP A 2 18.80 17.92 24.65
CA ASP A 2 18.27 19.06 23.87
C ASP A 2 17.17 18.67 22.87
N VAL A 3 17.19 17.44 22.34
CA VAL A 3 16.15 16.93 21.43
C VAL A 3 14.85 16.62 22.16
N LEU A 4 14.94 16.14 23.39
CA LEU A 4 13.76 15.83 24.22
C LEU A 4 13.02 17.09 24.75
N CYS A 5 13.73 18.19 24.96
CA CYS A 5 13.10 19.45 25.33
C CYS A 5 12.32 20.12 24.19
N ARG A 6 12.64 19.81 22.92
CA ARG A 6 11.91 20.31 21.74
C ARG A 6 10.61 19.57 21.47
N VAL A 7 10.50 18.30 21.85
CA VAL A 7 9.31 17.46 21.65
C VAL A 7 8.15 17.85 22.58
N ASN A 8 8.41 18.58 23.65
CA ASN A 8 7.38 18.95 24.63
C ASN A 8 6.59 20.23 24.30
N ARG A 9 6.87 20.90 23.16
CA ARG A 9 5.99 21.92 22.56
C ARG A 9 5.21 21.28 21.42
N ALA A 10 4.03 20.83 21.73
CA ALA A 10 3.18 19.90 20.98
C ALA A 10 2.48 20.46 19.74
N ASP A 11 3.11 21.30 18.94
CA ASP A 11 2.49 21.79 17.68
C ASP A 11 3.38 21.68 16.41
N ASP A 12 4.61 21.13 16.53
CA ASP A 12 5.48 20.97 15.37
C ASP A 12 5.61 19.50 14.95
N ARG A 13 4.81 19.09 13.97
CA ARG A 13 4.94 17.78 13.29
C ARG A 13 6.35 17.56 12.71
N ASP A 14 7.03 18.63 12.32
CA ASP A 14 8.39 18.60 11.78
C ASP A 14 9.45 18.22 12.83
N ALA A 15 9.24 18.54 14.10
CA ALA A 15 10.14 18.16 15.21
C ALA A 15 9.99 16.66 15.57
N ALA A 16 8.77 16.12 15.48
CA ALA A 16 8.51 14.70 15.69
C ALA A 16 9.12 13.85 14.56
N ASP A 17 9.06 14.32 13.32
CA ASP A 17 9.67 13.66 12.16
C ASP A 17 11.20 13.75 12.16
N ALA A 18 11.79 14.80 12.73
CA ALA A 18 13.23 14.92 12.92
C ALA A 18 13.72 13.96 14.02
N ALA A 19 13.01 13.88 15.16
CA ALA A 19 13.31 12.94 16.23
C ALA A 19 13.15 11.48 15.80
N ALA A 20 12.15 11.17 14.96
CA ALA A 20 11.97 9.85 14.40
C ALA A 20 13.09 9.46 13.41
N ARG A 21 13.64 10.43 12.66
CA ARG A 21 14.80 10.19 11.77
C ARG A 21 16.09 9.98 12.55
N GLU A 22 16.34 10.76 13.57
CA GLU A 22 17.51 10.59 14.45
C GLU A 22 17.47 9.26 15.20
N LEU A 23 16.30 8.84 15.70
CA LEU A 23 16.08 7.51 16.29
C LEU A 23 16.30 6.38 15.27
N ARG A 24 15.90 6.57 14.03
CA ARG A 24 16.13 5.62 12.95
C ARG A 24 17.62 5.48 12.60
N ASP A 25 18.36 6.60 12.61
CA ASP A 25 19.79 6.60 12.31
C ASP A 25 20.63 5.98 13.45
N ILE A 26 20.19 6.15 14.71
CA ILE A 26 20.75 5.45 15.88
C ILE A 26 20.49 3.94 15.75
N PHE A 27 19.28 3.54 15.32
CA PHE A 27 18.90 2.13 15.14
C PHE A 27 19.69 1.45 14.00
N LEU A 28 19.96 2.19 12.91
CA LEU A 28 20.76 1.68 11.78
C LEU A 28 22.26 1.61 12.12
N ARG A 29 22.75 2.45 13.02
CA ARG A 29 24.13 2.44 13.49
C ARG A 29 24.41 1.27 14.43
N ASP A 30 23.49 0.99 15.37
CA ASP A 30 23.56 -0.19 16.25
C ASP A 30 23.42 -1.50 15.48
N ALA A 31 22.66 -1.52 14.38
CA ALA A 31 22.55 -2.68 13.50
C ALA A 31 23.82 -2.92 12.65
N ALA A 32 24.63 -1.89 12.42
CA ALA A 32 25.89 -2.01 11.67
C ALA A 32 27.09 -2.42 12.54
N ASP A 33 27.06 -2.10 13.85
CA ASP A 33 28.11 -2.45 14.81
C ASP A 33 27.90 -3.84 15.47
N GLY A 34 26.84 -4.56 15.12
CA GLY A 34 26.43 -5.85 15.71
C GLY A 34 27.15 -7.09 15.21
N ASP A 35 28.34 -6.97 14.62
CA ASP A 35 29.11 -8.15 14.14
C ASP A 35 30.25 -8.54 15.09
N ASN A 36 29.93 -8.73 16.39
CA ASN A 36 30.77 -9.47 17.33
C ASN A 36 29.89 -10.27 18.31
N GLY A 37 29.68 -11.48 17.94
CA GLY A 37 29.52 -12.72 18.67
C GLY A 37 29.03 -12.71 20.12
N ASP A 38 27.76 -12.34 20.40
CA ASP A 38 27.03 -12.91 21.54
C ASP A 38 25.53 -12.83 21.24
N GLY A 39 24.87 -13.99 21.28
CA GLY A 39 23.56 -14.29 20.73
C GLY A 39 22.37 -13.64 21.44
N HIS A 40 22.19 -12.35 21.27
CA HIS A 40 20.94 -11.67 21.63
C HIS A 40 20.24 -11.16 20.37
N GLY A 41 19.06 -11.71 20.07
CA GLY A 41 18.30 -11.40 18.88
C GLY A 41 17.71 -9.97 18.88
N PRO A 42 17.24 -9.47 17.72
CA PRO A 42 16.73 -8.11 17.56
C PRO A 42 15.50 -7.78 18.41
N ALA A 43 14.87 -8.75 19.05
CA ALA A 43 13.76 -8.56 20.00
C ALA A 43 14.21 -7.91 21.31
N ASP A 44 15.41 -8.24 21.81
CA ASP A 44 15.93 -7.70 23.08
C ASP A 44 16.26 -6.20 23.00
N GLY A 45 16.70 -5.72 21.86
CA GLY A 45 16.96 -4.30 21.62
C GLY A 45 15.69 -3.46 21.65
N LEU A 46 14.60 -3.98 21.10
CA LEU A 46 13.30 -3.30 21.07
C LEU A 46 12.66 -3.24 22.45
N GLU A 47 12.76 -4.32 23.25
CA GLU A 47 12.26 -4.33 24.64
C GLU A 47 13.03 -3.37 25.54
N ARG A 48 14.35 -3.27 25.40
CA ARG A 48 15.17 -2.30 26.14
C ARG A 48 14.85 -0.85 25.75
N LEU A 49 14.62 -0.58 24.44
CA LEU A 49 14.22 0.74 23.96
C LEU A 49 12.83 1.13 24.45
N ILE A 50 11.87 0.21 24.39
CA ILE A 50 10.50 0.42 24.92
C ILE A 50 10.54 0.62 26.42
N ALA A 51 11.32 -0.17 27.16
CA ALA A 51 11.50 0.00 28.61
C ALA A 51 12.15 1.35 28.96
N HIS A 52 13.10 1.83 28.16
CA HIS A 52 13.75 3.12 28.37
C HIS A 52 12.80 4.29 28.04
N ILE A 53 12.04 4.23 26.94
CA ILE A 53 11.04 5.25 26.55
C ILE A 53 9.89 5.28 27.57
N VAL A 54 9.37 4.12 27.97
CA VAL A 54 8.32 4.02 29.00
C VAL A 54 8.84 4.50 30.35
N GLY A 55 10.10 4.21 30.70
CA GLY A 55 10.74 4.71 31.92
C GLY A 55 10.88 6.23 31.94
N VAL A 56 11.20 6.86 30.81
CA VAL A 56 11.31 8.31 30.65
C VAL A 56 9.93 8.98 30.66
N VAL A 57 8.93 8.42 29.98
CA VAL A 57 7.56 8.94 29.96
C VAL A 57 6.88 8.79 31.32
N LEU A 58 7.14 7.68 32.04
CA LEU A 58 6.62 7.47 33.37
C LEU A 58 7.31 8.38 34.44
N ARG A 59 8.58 8.76 34.25
CA ARG A 59 9.24 9.77 35.08
C ARG A 59 8.65 11.15 34.87
N ALA A 60 8.47 11.59 33.62
CA ALA A 60 7.87 12.89 33.31
C ALA A 60 6.41 13.02 33.77
N GLY A 61 5.64 11.93 33.78
CA GLY A 61 4.25 11.93 34.24
C GLY A 61 4.07 11.77 35.76
N ARG A 62 5.11 11.37 36.52
CA ARG A 62 5.05 11.16 37.98
C ARG A 62 5.44 12.38 38.80
N GLU A 63 6.23 13.30 38.25
CA GLU A 63 6.70 14.47 39.01
C GLU A 63 5.56 15.40 39.46
N HIS A 64 4.43 15.44 38.76
CA HIS A 64 3.30 16.31 39.13
C HIS A 64 2.25 15.70 40.10
N ARG A 65 2.27 14.40 40.41
CA ARG A 65 1.28 13.75 41.29
C ARG A 65 1.86 13.07 42.55
N ALA A 66 3.15 12.83 42.61
CA ALA A 66 3.78 12.11 43.70
C ALA A 66 4.01 12.99 44.93
N ASP A 67 4.25 14.30 44.74
CA ASP A 67 4.71 15.18 45.82
C ASP A 67 3.70 15.38 46.96
N ALA A 68 2.40 15.40 46.67
CA ALA A 68 1.37 15.64 47.69
C ALA A 68 1.08 14.41 48.58
N LYS A 69 1.34 13.20 48.11
CA LYS A 69 1.08 11.96 48.87
C LYS A 69 2.27 11.49 49.69
N VAL A 70 3.50 11.68 49.19
CA VAL A 70 4.72 11.30 49.90
C VAL A 70 4.94 12.19 51.12
N VAL A 71 4.69 13.49 50.99
CA VAL A 71 4.79 14.45 52.10
C VAL A 71 3.79 14.14 53.22
N ARG A 72 2.58 13.67 52.92
CA ARG A 72 1.60 13.25 53.94
C ARG A 72 1.98 11.96 54.67
N ALA A 73 2.67 11.05 54.02
CA ALA A 73 3.08 9.77 54.59
C ALA A 73 4.23 9.90 55.63
N VAL A 74 5.14 10.86 55.42
CA VAL A 74 6.27 11.13 56.32
C VAL A 74 5.83 11.84 57.63
N LEU A 75 4.71 12.56 57.61
CA LEU A 75 4.17 13.30 58.78
C LEU A 75 3.48 12.43 59.82
N PHE A 76 3.14 11.17 59.56
CA PHE A 76 2.32 10.35 60.47
C PHE A 76 3.04 9.23 61.21
N GLY A 77 4.37 9.18 61.26
CA GLY A 77 5.20 8.43 62.23
C GLY A 77 4.73 7.04 62.72
N GLN A 78 3.94 6.30 61.93
CA GLN A 78 3.45 4.97 62.31
C GLN A 78 3.89 3.92 61.28
N ASP A 79 5.10 3.41 61.43
CA ASP A 79 5.67 2.34 60.59
C ASP A 79 4.80 1.06 60.53
N GLY A 80 3.95 0.82 61.56
CA GLY A 80 3.06 -0.34 61.59
C GLY A 80 1.86 -0.26 60.64
N LEU A 81 1.33 0.94 60.35
CA LEU A 81 0.17 1.13 59.50
C LEU A 81 0.54 1.03 58.02
N PHE A 82 1.74 1.46 57.66
CA PHE A 82 2.24 1.43 56.29
C PHE A 82 2.62 0.01 55.84
N ASN A 83 3.17 -0.82 56.75
CA ASN A 83 3.48 -2.21 56.46
C ASN A 83 2.21 -3.07 56.24
N SER A 84 1.11 -2.75 56.95
CA SER A 84 -0.17 -3.45 56.77
C SER A 84 -0.89 -3.09 55.47
N LEU A 85 -0.53 -1.97 54.84
CA LEU A 85 -1.09 -1.47 53.58
C LEU A 85 -0.18 -1.73 52.37
N GLN A 86 0.86 -2.55 52.51
CA GLN A 86 1.82 -2.87 51.45
C GLN A 86 2.52 -1.64 50.80
N PHE A 87 2.78 -0.59 51.60
CA PHE A 87 3.59 0.52 51.10
C PHE A 87 5.09 0.19 51.23
N GLU A 88 5.79 0.26 50.12
CA GLU A 88 7.22 0.05 50.03
C GLU A 88 7.97 1.31 50.53
N ARG A 89 8.92 1.15 51.42
CA ARG A 89 9.71 2.27 51.98
C ARG A 89 10.72 2.72 50.92
N ILE A 90 10.46 3.83 50.25
CA ILE A 90 11.41 4.43 49.33
C ILE A 90 12.48 5.17 50.12
N ARG A 91 13.71 4.68 50.14
CA ARG A 91 14.86 5.44 50.61
C ARG A 91 15.19 6.52 49.59
N ILE A 92 15.06 7.78 49.98
CA ILE A 92 15.59 8.91 49.20
C ILE A 92 17.11 8.85 49.33
N PRO A 93 17.88 8.73 48.26
CA PRO A 93 19.35 8.74 48.34
C PRO A 93 19.82 10.08 48.93
N ASP A 94 20.74 10.00 49.90
CA ASP A 94 21.32 11.18 50.59
C ASP A 94 22.10 12.11 49.62
N THR A 95 22.31 11.69 48.36
CA THR A 95 23.06 12.41 47.31
C THR A 95 22.17 13.08 46.27
N ALA A 96 20.86 13.20 46.49
CA ALA A 96 19.93 13.67 45.44
C ALA A 96 19.97 15.20 45.20
N ILE A 97 20.71 15.98 46.00
CA ILE A 97 20.83 17.43 45.88
C ILE A 97 22.30 17.82 46.06
N ASP A 98 22.99 18.12 44.96
CA ASP A 98 24.30 18.79 44.83
C ASP A 98 25.26 18.68 46.03
N GLY A 99 25.58 17.47 46.49
CA GLY A 99 26.71 17.23 47.39
C GLY A 99 26.66 17.87 48.79
N GLU A 100 25.61 18.56 49.16
CA GLU A 100 25.42 19.10 50.51
C GLU A 100 24.48 18.21 51.33
N ASP A 101 24.93 17.86 52.54
CA ASP A 101 24.19 17.06 53.51
C ASP A 101 22.76 17.59 53.71
N SER A 102 21.77 16.74 53.52
CA SER A 102 20.35 17.05 53.74
C SER A 102 20.04 17.05 55.24
N GLN A 103 20.71 17.89 56.00
CA GLN A 103 20.39 18.11 57.41
C GLN A 103 19.26 19.15 57.55
N GLY A 104 18.15 18.76 58.11
CA GLY A 104 17.01 19.63 58.39
C GLY A 104 15.70 18.87 58.57
N THR A 105 14.69 19.53 59.07
CA THR A 105 13.33 18.98 59.15
C THR A 105 12.74 18.86 57.76
N PRO A 106 11.83 17.90 57.49
CA PRO A 106 11.18 17.74 56.17
C PRO A 106 10.56 19.04 55.63
N ALA A 107 10.08 19.92 56.52
CA ALA A 107 9.51 21.22 56.14
C ALA A 107 10.59 22.20 55.62
N GLU A 108 11.77 22.21 56.24
CA GLU A 108 12.91 23.05 55.79
C GLU A 108 13.48 22.57 54.46
N ILE A 109 13.56 21.26 54.25
CA ILE A 109 13.98 20.68 52.98
C ILE A 109 12.98 21.03 51.86
N CYS A 110 11.69 20.90 52.12
CA CYS A 110 10.65 21.30 51.14
C CYS A 110 10.70 22.80 50.81
N THR A 111 10.91 23.67 51.79
CA THR A 111 11.05 25.12 51.53
C THR A 111 12.31 25.43 50.71
N ARG A 112 13.42 24.77 51.01
CA ARG A 112 14.68 24.94 50.27
C ARG A 112 14.52 24.46 48.81
N ILE A 113 13.98 23.25 48.61
CA ILE A 113 13.73 22.70 47.24
C ILE A 113 12.75 23.60 46.49
N THR A 114 11.69 24.08 47.14
CA THR A 114 10.73 24.99 46.49
C THR A 114 11.40 26.31 46.08
N SER A 115 12.30 26.84 46.94
CA SER A 115 13.06 28.05 46.61
C SER A 115 14.02 27.84 45.42
N GLU A 116 14.68 26.68 45.34
CA GLU A 116 15.56 26.32 44.23
C GLU A 116 14.77 26.11 42.93
N ILE A 117 13.63 25.43 43.00
CA ILE A 117 12.73 25.28 41.85
C ILE A 117 12.30 26.66 41.32
N ASN A 118 11.87 27.57 42.22
CA ASN A 118 11.48 28.92 41.83
C ASN A 118 12.65 29.71 41.23
N LYS A 119 13.87 29.54 41.75
CA LYS A 119 15.07 30.15 41.19
C LYS A 119 15.37 29.61 39.79
N LYS A 120 15.28 28.28 39.59
CA LYS A 120 15.48 27.66 38.29
C LYS A 120 14.39 28.02 37.29
N LEU A 121 13.15 28.15 37.71
CA LEU A 121 12.05 28.65 36.88
C LEU A 121 12.26 30.10 36.45
N ALA A 122 12.79 30.96 37.35
CA ALA A 122 13.14 32.34 36.98
C ALA A 122 14.32 32.38 35.97
N GLU A 123 15.33 31.54 36.15
CA GLU A 123 16.44 31.40 35.19
C GLU A 123 15.93 30.93 33.82
N LEU A 124 14.99 29.96 33.77
CA LEU A 124 14.35 29.49 32.54
C LEU A 124 13.56 30.60 31.83
N ASP A 125 12.78 31.39 32.59
CA ASP A 125 12.01 32.50 32.00
C ASP A 125 12.93 33.57 31.39
N VAL A 126 14.09 33.85 32.00
CA VAL A 126 15.11 34.75 31.45
C VAL A 126 15.73 34.15 30.17
N LEU A 127 16.06 32.85 30.17
CA LEU A 127 16.60 32.17 29.02
C LEU A 127 15.59 32.14 27.85
N ASP A 128 14.33 31.85 28.12
CA ASP A 128 13.26 31.86 27.11
C ASP A 128 13.07 33.25 26.51
N LYS A 129 13.12 34.30 27.31
CA LYS A 129 13.07 35.70 26.82
C LYS A 129 14.29 36.04 25.97
N ASN A 130 15.47 35.59 26.34
CA ASN A 130 16.69 35.79 25.58
C ASN A 130 16.64 35.03 24.22
N ILE A 131 16.17 33.78 24.22
CA ILE A 131 15.97 32.99 23.00
C ILE A 131 14.92 33.66 22.09
N ALA A 132 13.82 34.15 22.65
CA ALA A 132 12.79 34.84 21.88
C ALA A 132 13.34 36.14 21.26
N ALA A 133 14.12 36.92 22.02
CA ALA A 133 14.78 38.14 21.54
C ALA A 133 15.80 37.84 20.43
N TYR A 134 16.61 36.80 20.62
CA TYR A 134 17.60 36.38 19.62
C TYR A 134 16.93 35.84 18.35
N SER A 135 15.86 35.05 18.50
CA SER A 135 15.05 34.57 17.38
C SER A 135 14.41 35.72 16.60
N ALA A 136 13.90 36.74 17.30
CA ALA A 136 13.31 37.92 16.64
C ALA A 136 14.36 38.77 15.88
N GLN A 137 15.58 38.83 16.42
CA GLN A 137 16.68 39.61 15.80
C GLN A 137 17.33 38.88 14.63
N CYS A 138 17.71 37.62 14.79
CA CYS A 138 18.48 36.85 13.82
C CYS A 138 17.65 35.90 12.95
N GLY A 139 16.41 35.60 13.32
CA GLY A 139 15.59 34.56 12.69
C GLY A 139 15.34 34.82 11.19
N ARG A 140 15.10 36.06 10.81
CA ARG A 140 14.87 36.46 9.39
C ARG A 140 16.13 36.29 8.54
N GLU A 141 17.27 36.64 9.08
CA GLU A 141 18.55 36.52 8.36
C GLU A 141 19.01 35.07 8.27
N ALA A 142 18.86 34.30 9.36
CA ALA A 142 19.10 32.86 9.37
C ALA A 142 18.20 32.11 8.39
N ALA A 143 16.90 32.43 8.33
CA ALA A 143 15.97 31.86 7.36
C ALA A 143 16.36 32.18 5.91
N ARG A 144 16.81 33.42 5.65
CA ARG A 144 17.30 33.82 4.32
C ARG A 144 18.57 33.06 3.93
N LEU A 145 19.54 32.97 4.84
CA LEU A 145 20.77 32.21 4.62
C LEU A 145 20.49 30.72 4.41
N TYR A 146 19.60 30.16 5.20
CA TYR A 146 19.17 28.77 5.04
C TYR A 146 18.59 28.53 3.64
N GLN A 147 17.68 29.38 3.16
CA GLN A 147 17.11 29.27 1.81
C GLN A 147 18.18 29.37 0.70
N VAL A 148 19.19 30.25 0.89
CA VAL A 148 20.30 30.36 -0.08
C VAL A 148 21.17 29.11 -0.09
N ILE A 149 21.46 28.56 1.10
CA ILE A 149 22.24 27.32 1.23
C ILE A 149 21.44 26.14 0.66
N GLU A 150 20.17 26.04 0.95
CA GLU A 150 19.28 24.99 0.42
C GLU A 150 19.25 25.02 -1.10
N LYS A 151 19.04 26.20 -1.73
CA LYS A 151 19.12 26.33 -3.19
C LYS A 151 20.49 25.96 -3.77
N ARG A 152 21.58 26.33 -3.11
CA ARG A 152 22.91 25.92 -3.54
C ARG A 152 23.11 24.41 -3.42
N ASN A 153 22.63 23.81 -2.35
CA ASN A 153 22.72 22.37 -2.17
C ASN A 153 21.92 21.61 -3.25
N GLU A 154 20.75 22.09 -3.62
CA GLU A 154 19.96 21.52 -4.75
C GLU A 154 20.75 21.56 -6.06
N ILE A 155 21.44 22.69 -6.35
CA ILE A 155 22.31 22.80 -7.54
C ILE A 155 23.49 21.80 -7.45
N PHE A 156 24.08 21.63 -6.26
CA PHE A 156 25.15 20.66 -6.05
C PHE A 156 24.67 19.21 -6.25
N GLU A 157 23.44 18.86 -5.87
CA GLU A 157 22.87 17.55 -6.12
C GLU A 157 22.72 17.28 -7.64
N ILE A 158 22.33 18.28 -8.43
CA ILE A 158 22.23 18.16 -9.89
C ILE A 158 23.61 17.85 -10.50
N ARG A 159 24.71 18.37 -9.94
CA ARG A 159 26.06 18.09 -10.43
C ARG A 159 26.46 16.62 -10.43
N LYS A 160 25.82 15.78 -9.62
CA LYS A 160 26.02 14.32 -9.60
C LYS A 160 25.63 13.66 -10.92
N TYR A 161 24.73 14.28 -11.68
CA TYR A 161 24.21 13.76 -12.95
C TYR A 161 24.87 14.39 -14.18
N VAL A 162 25.84 15.27 -13.98
CA VAL A 162 26.53 16.01 -15.03
C VAL A 162 27.85 15.35 -15.36
N ALA A 163 28.06 15.01 -16.64
CA ALA A 163 29.35 14.61 -17.16
C ALA A 163 30.18 15.84 -17.54
N PHE A 164 31.43 15.91 -17.10
CA PHE A 164 32.34 17.01 -17.38
C PHE A 164 33.37 16.62 -18.42
N ASN A 165 33.58 17.50 -19.38
CA ASN A 165 34.79 17.58 -20.18
C ASN A 165 35.52 18.88 -19.83
N ARG A 166 36.76 19.05 -20.25
CA ARG A 166 37.61 20.18 -19.85
C ARG A 166 36.97 21.57 -20.07
N GLU A 167 36.13 21.73 -21.08
CA GLU A 167 35.52 23.01 -21.49
C GLU A 167 34.00 23.03 -21.48
N SER A 168 33.36 21.86 -21.32
CA SER A 168 31.91 21.72 -21.41
C SER A 168 31.38 20.73 -20.40
N PHE A 169 30.11 20.84 -20.11
CA PHE A 169 29.37 19.87 -19.29
C PHE A 169 28.16 19.36 -20.07
N TYR A 170 27.84 18.11 -19.83
CA TYR A 170 26.70 17.42 -20.45
C TYR A 170 25.74 16.99 -19.35
N LEU A 171 24.51 17.47 -19.43
CA LEU A 171 23.40 17.03 -18.58
C LEU A 171 22.43 16.25 -19.44
N VAL A 172 22.25 14.97 -19.13
CA VAL A 172 21.28 14.11 -19.82
C VAL A 172 20.15 13.79 -18.85
N GLY A 173 18.92 13.92 -19.29
CA GLY A 173 17.77 13.65 -18.45
C GLY A 173 16.51 13.38 -19.26
N TRP A 174 15.50 12.85 -18.57
CA TRP A 174 14.18 12.59 -19.13
C TRP A 174 13.23 13.72 -18.80
N MET A 175 12.43 14.14 -19.77
CA MET A 175 11.43 15.19 -19.59
C MET A 175 10.13 14.83 -20.31
N PRO A 176 8.96 15.15 -19.72
CA PRO A 176 7.69 15.07 -20.44
C PRO A 176 7.67 16.05 -21.62
N GLU A 177 7.14 15.63 -22.77
CA GLU A 177 7.04 16.43 -23.99
C GLU A 177 6.30 17.77 -23.76
N GLU A 178 5.27 17.77 -22.92
CA GLU A 178 4.51 19.00 -22.58
C GLU A 178 5.39 20.06 -21.90
N GLU A 179 6.36 19.64 -21.08
CA GLU A 179 7.28 20.53 -20.37
C GLU A 179 8.42 21.01 -21.26
N LEU A 180 8.77 20.25 -22.30
CA LEU A 180 9.80 20.62 -23.29
C LEU A 180 9.41 21.93 -23.99
N ASN A 181 8.15 22.05 -24.41
CA ASN A 181 7.62 23.24 -25.08
C ASN A 181 7.71 24.52 -24.21
N ARG A 182 7.73 24.36 -22.88
CA ARG A 182 7.89 25.47 -21.93
C ARG A 182 9.36 25.78 -21.65
N LEU A 183 10.20 24.76 -21.64
CA LEU A 183 11.61 24.90 -21.31
C LEU A 183 12.44 25.44 -22.50
N GLN A 184 12.16 24.97 -23.71
CA GLN A 184 12.92 25.32 -24.91
C GLN A 184 13.07 26.83 -25.14
N PRO A 185 12.02 27.69 -25.06
CA PRO A 185 12.16 29.12 -25.21
C PRO A 185 12.91 29.82 -24.07
N LEU A 186 13.11 29.14 -22.93
CA LEU A 186 13.93 29.65 -21.81
C LEU A 186 15.40 29.35 -22.03
N ILE A 187 15.73 28.18 -22.59
CA ILE A 187 17.11 27.76 -22.87
C ILE A 187 17.65 28.49 -24.09
N ASP A 188 16.85 28.69 -25.12
CA ASP A 188 17.25 29.38 -26.37
C ASP A 188 17.67 30.84 -26.13
N LYS A 189 17.38 31.40 -24.95
CA LYS A 189 17.84 32.73 -24.55
C LYS A 189 19.33 32.77 -24.19
N ASP A 190 19.95 31.65 -23.83
CA ASP A 190 21.35 31.57 -23.47
C ASP A 190 22.14 30.91 -24.62
N PRO A 191 22.95 31.68 -25.38
CA PRO A 191 23.70 31.15 -26.53
C PRO A 191 24.79 30.13 -26.13
N LYS A 192 25.06 29.97 -24.84
CA LYS A 192 26.06 29.01 -24.33
C LYS A 192 25.48 27.63 -24.10
N VAL A 193 24.16 27.46 -24.18
CA VAL A 193 23.46 26.18 -23.92
C VAL A 193 22.98 25.62 -25.24
N ILE A 194 23.41 24.41 -25.57
CA ILE A 194 22.94 23.66 -26.74
C ILE A 194 22.02 22.57 -26.24
N THR A 195 20.78 22.57 -26.70
CA THR A 195 19.80 21.52 -26.37
C THR A 195 19.69 20.54 -27.55
N ILE A 196 19.90 19.27 -27.26
CA ILE A 196 19.68 18.19 -28.22
C ILE A 196 18.48 17.39 -27.70
N VAL A 197 17.41 17.32 -28.48
CA VAL A 197 16.22 16.52 -28.19
C VAL A 197 16.24 15.29 -29.05
N ASP A 198 16.36 14.12 -28.43
CA ASP A 198 16.32 12.84 -29.10
C ASP A 198 15.01 12.11 -28.80
N ASP A 199 14.44 11.46 -29.82
CA ASP A 199 13.29 10.60 -29.65
C ASP A 199 13.70 9.28 -29.00
N ILE A 200 12.79 8.70 -28.21
CA ILE A 200 13.00 7.42 -27.52
C ILE A 200 13.33 6.28 -28.50
N ASP A 201 12.75 6.29 -29.70
CA ASP A 201 12.96 5.28 -30.73
C ASP A 201 14.41 5.21 -31.24
N LYS A 202 15.23 6.25 -31.00
CA LYS A 202 16.65 6.33 -31.42
C LYS A 202 17.62 5.84 -30.33
N LEU A 203 17.14 5.60 -29.13
CA LEU A 203 17.98 5.19 -28.01
C LEU A 203 18.23 3.67 -28.03
N PRO A 204 19.35 3.20 -27.48
CA PRO A 204 19.63 1.77 -27.35
C PRO A 204 18.52 1.06 -26.55
N GLU A 205 18.16 -0.16 -26.93
CA GLU A 205 17.16 -1.00 -26.25
C GLU A 205 17.45 -1.25 -24.76
N THR A 206 18.71 -1.05 -24.35
CA THR A 206 19.14 -1.16 -22.94
C THR A 206 18.66 -0.01 -22.07
N THR A 207 18.22 1.11 -22.66
CA THR A 207 17.80 2.30 -21.93
C THR A 207 16.31 2.22 -21.62
N LYS A 208 15.97 2.08 -20.33
CA LYS A 208 14.57 2.07 -19.87
C LYS A 208 14.09 3.49 -19.58
N PRO A 209 13.19 4.08 -20.37
CA PRO A 209 12.66 5.40 -20.07
C PRO A 209 11.78 5.36 -18.82
N PRO A 210 11.80 6.42 -17.99
CA PRO A 210 10.97 6.47 -16.79
C PRO A 210 9.50 6.68 -17.16
N THR A 211 8.63 6.06 -16.38
CA THR A 211 7.18 6.14 -16.57
C THR A 211 6.55 7.09 -15.56
N LYS A 212 5.74 8.03 -16.04
CA LYS A 212 4.90 8.93 -15.23
C LYS A 212 3.45 8.63 -15.52
N LEU A 213 2.71 8.18 -14.51
CA LEU A 213 1.27 7.97 -14.61
C LEU A 213 0.56 9.33 -14.72
N LYS A 214 -0.37 9.45 -15.65
CA LYS A 214 -1.22 10.64 -15.84
C LYS A 214 -2.66 10.19 -16.02
N ASN A 215 -3.35 9.99 -14.91
CA ASN A 215 -4.72 9.53 -14.90
C ASN A 215 -5.71 10.67 -14.63
N ASN A 216 -6.93 10.49 -15.13
CA ASN A 216 -8.03 11.40 -14.89
C ASN A 216 -8.40 11.39 -13.39
N PHE A 217 -9.04 12.46 -12.88
CA PHE A 217 -9.44 12.61 -11.48
C PHE A 217 -10.17 11.38 -10.91
N LEU A 218 -11.01 10.71 -11.71
CA LEU A 218 -11.77 9.52 -11.30
C LEU A 218 -10.87 8.30 -11.02
N PHE A 219 -9.81 8.10 -11.83
CA PHE A 219 -8.94 6.92 -11.75
C PHE A 219 -7.68 7.17 -10.92
N ARG A 220 -7.31 8.42 -10.71
CA ARG A 220 -6.14 8.82 -9.92
C ARG A 220 -6.08 8.20 -8.51
N PRO A 221 -7.20 8.05 -7.76
CA PRO A 221 -7.18 7.40 -6.45
C PRO A 221 -6.79 5.91 -6.48
N PHE A 222 -6.76 5.28 -7.67
CA PHE A 222 -6.35 3.89 -7.87
C PHE A 222 -4.89 3.72 -8.31
N GLU A 223 -4.19 4.81 -8.67
CA GLU A 223 -2.76 4.77 -9.01
C GLU A 223 -1.90 4.09 -7.91
N PRO A 224 -2.17 4.29 -6.61
CA PRO A 224 -1.42 3.60 -5.57
C PRO A 224 -1.51 2.07 -5.63
N ILE A 225 -2.62 1.51 -6.08
CA ILE A 225 -2.78 0.05 -6.25
C ILE A 225 -1.82 -0.46 -7.32
N VAL A 226 -1.69 0.27 -8.43
CA VAL A 226 -0.77 -0.08 -9.51
C VAL A 226 0.67 0.07 -9.05
N THR A 227 1.00 1.18 -8.38
CA THR A 227 2.37 1.46 -7.91
C THR A 227 2.83 0.50 -6.82
N MET A 228 1.92 -0.08 -6.02
CA MET A 228 2.25 -1.14 -5.05
C MET A 228 2.75 -2.42 -5.71
N TYR A 229 2.23 -2.78 -6.86
CA TYR A 229 2.70 -3.94 -7.62
C TYR A 229 3.99 -3.62 -8.39
N GLY A 230 4.04 -2.45 -9.01
CA GLY A 230 5.15 -1.94 -9.83
C GLY A 230 4.62 -0.96 -10.85
N LEU A 231 5.47 -0.10 -11.40
CA LEU A 231 5.07 0.81 -12.47
C LEU A 231 5.05 0.09 -13.82
N PRO A 232 4.15 0.46 -14.75
CA PRO A 232 4.17 -0.09 -16.10
C PRO A 232 5.46 0.30 -16.84
N SER A 233 5.99 -0.60 -17.63
CA SER A 233 7.06 -0.28 -18.56
C SER A 233 6.57 0.76 -19.58
N TYR A 234 7.46 1.59 -20.12
CA TYR A 234 7.08 2.67 -21.03
C TYR A 234 6.22 2.20 -22.22
N ASN A 235 6.49 1.00 -22.73
CA ASN A 235 5.77 0.40 -23.85
C ASN A 235 4.49 -0.34 -23.45
N GLU A 236 4.17 -0.44 -22.17
CA GLU A 236 2.93 -1.05 -21.70
C GLU A 236 1.78 -0.04 -21.64
N ILE A 237 0.57 -0.56 -21.65
CA ILE A 237 -0.64 0.22 -21.45
C ILE A 237 -0.79 0.49 -19.94
N ASP A 238 -1.18 1.70 -19.55
CA ASP A 238 -1.51 2.01 -18.17
C ASP A 238 -2.75 1.21 -17.73
N PRO A 239 -2.61 0.28 -16.79
CA PRO A 239 -3.71 -0.57 -16.34
C PRO A 239 -4.65 0.15 -15.36
N THR A 240 -4.32 1.34 -14.87
CA THR A 240 -5.04 2.02 -13.78
C THR A 240 -6.54 2.19 -14.03
N PRO A 241 -7.02 2.67 -15.21
CA PRO A 241 -8.45 2.81 -15.45
C PRO A 241 -9.19 1.47 -15.44
N LEU A 242 -8.57 0.45 -16.04
CA LEU A 242 -9.15 -0.89 -16.10
C LEU A 242 -9.25 -1.52 -14.72
N ILE A 243 -8.18 -1.42 -13.94
CA ILE A 243 -8.14 -1.94 -12.57
C ILE A 243 -9.18 -1.26 -11.71
N ALA A 244 -9.31 0.06 -11.80
CA ALA A 244 -10.32 0.79 -11.06
C ALA A 244 -11.73 0.20 -11.29
N VAL A 245 -12.09 -0.04 -12.55
CA VAL A 245 -13.39 -0.63 -12.89
C VAL A 245 -13.51 -2.06 -12.40
N ILE A 246 -12.54 -2.92 -12.72
CA ILE A 246 -12.57 -4.34 -12.37
C ILE A 246 -12.59 -4.53 -10.85
N TYR A 247 -11.72 -3.82 -10.13
CA TYR A 247 -11.64 -3.91 -8.67
C TYR A 247 -12.96 -3.49 -8.01
N CYS A 248 -13.53 -2.37 -8.47
CA CYS A 248 -14.81 -1.88 -7.95
C CYS A 248 -15.96 -2.88 -8.23
N LEU A 249 -16.02 -3.45 -9.44
CA LEU A 249 -17.01 -4.46 -9.79
C LEU A 249 -16.85 -5.73 -8.96
N MET A 250 -15.62 -6.24 -8.79
CA MET A 250 -15.37 -7.42 -7.95
C MET A 250 -15.73 -7.18 -6.50
N THR A 251 -15.32 -6.05 -5.92
CA THR A 251 -15.64 -5.68 -4.54
C THR A 251 -17.13 -5.54 -4.36
N GLY A 252 -17.82 -4.88 -5.29
CA GLY A 252 -19.28 -4.73 -5.27
C GLY A 252 -20.01 -6.06 -5.38
N PHE A 253 -19.55 -6.97 -6.24
CA PHE A 253 -20.13 -8.31 -6.38
C PHE A 253 -19.98 -9.14 -5.10
N MET A 254 -18.83 -9.08 -4.43
CA MET A 254 -18.56 -9.82 -3.19
C MET A 254 -19.31 -9.25 -1.98
N PHE A 255 -19.50 -7.93 -1.93
CA PHE A 255 -20.00 -7.19 -0.76
C PHE A 255 -21.34 -6.50 -1.01
N GLY A 256 -22.21 -7.06 -1.83
CA GLY A 256 -23.44 -6.45 -2.33
C GLY A 256 -24.48 -6.09 -1.28
N ASP A 257 -24.30 -5.00 -0.53
CA ASP A 257 -25.26 -4.44 0.43
C ASP A 257 -25.30 -2.91 0.29
N VAL A 258 -26.52 -2.34 0.16
CA VAL A 258 -26.71 -0.89 -0.05
C VAL A 258 -26.28 -0.08 1.17
N GLY A 259 -26.70 -0.48 2.36
CA GLY A 259 -26.43 0.27 3.59
C GLY A 259 -24.95 0.24 3.99
N GLN A 260 -24.37 -0.92 3.96
CA GLN A 260 -22.96 -1.13 4.29
C GLN A 260 -22.05 -0.50 3.20
N GLY A 261 -22.43 -0.62 1.91
CA GLY A 261 -21.76 0.05 0.80
C GLY A 261 -21.76 1.58 0.92
N LEU A 262 -22.87 2.17 1.41
CA LEU A 262 -22.94 3.60 1.71
C LEU A 262 -21.92 4.01 2.79
N VAL A 263 -21.77 3.22 3.84
CA VAL A 263 -20.77 3.48 4.90
C VAL A 263 -19.35 3.48 4.31
N PHE A 264 -19.04 2.50 3.44
CA PHE A 264 -17.75 2.49 2.73
C PHE A 264 -17.57 3.69 1.81
N ALA A 265 -18.60 4.11 1.07
CA ALA A 265 -18.53 5.27 0.20
C ALA A 265 -18.27 6.56 0.99
N ILE A 266 -18.93 6.74 2.14
CA ILE A 266 -18.70 7.89 3.04
C ILE A 266 -17.28 7.86 3.60
N ALA A 267 -16.82 6.70 4.08
CA ALA A 267 -15.45 6.52 4.56
C ALA A 267 -14.43 6.84 3.45
N GLY A 268 -14.67 6.37 2.23
CA GLY A 268 -13.86 6.67 1.05
C GLY A 268 -13.79 8.17 0.73
N LEU A 269 -14.91 8.88 0.84
CA LEU A 269 -14.98 10.34 0.63
C LEU A 269 -14.15 11.10 1.68
N ILE A 270 -14.20 10.68 2.94
CA ILE A 270 -13.38 11.25 4.03
C ILE A 270 -11.89 11.00 3.76
N LEU A 271 -11.53 9.76 3.37
CA LEU A 271 -10.16 9.38 3.03
C LEU A 271 -9.64 10.14 1.80
N LEU A 272 -10.51 10.43 0.82
CA LEU A 272 -10.16 11.22 -0.36
C LEU A 272 -9.75 12.65 0.03
N ARG A 273 -10.49 13.28 0.97
CA ARG A 273 -10.14 14.60 1.50
C ARG A 273 -8.79 14.60 2.23
N ARG A 274 -8.45 13.48 2.89
CA ARG A 274 -7.17 13.28 3.58
C ARG A 274 -6.03 12.83 2.65
N LYS A 275 -6.29 12.71 1.33
CA LYS A 275 -5.34 12.23 0.30
C LYS A 275 -4.74 10.85 0.66
N SER A 276 -5.53 9.99 1.29
CA SER A 276 -5.11 8.64 1.67
C SER A 276 -5.03 7.73 0.44
N MET A 277 -4.07 6.82 0.46
CA MET A 277 -3.85 5.80 -0.58
C MET A 277 -5.06 4.88 -0.79
N LEU A 278 -5.85 4.62 0.25
CA LEU A 278 -6.99 3.70 0.21
C LEU A 278 -8.31 4.37 -0.24
N ALA A 279 -8.29 5.68 -0.52
CA ALA A 279 -9.50 6.44 -0.83
C ALA A 279 -10.28 5.89 -2.03
N GLY A 280 -9.56 5.49 -3.11
CA GLY A 280 -10.16 4.91 -4.32
C GLY A 280 -10.86 3.58 -4.05
N VAL A 281 -10.21 2.72 -3.27
CA VAL A 281 -10.73 1.40 -2.87
C VAL A 281 -12.06 1.54 -2.13
N PHE A 282 -12.10 2.37 -1.09
CA PHE A 282 -13.29 2.56 -0.27
C PHE A 282 -14.42 3.28 -1.01
N LEU A 283 -14.11 4.34 -1.76
CA LEU A 283 -15.13 5.10 -2.49
C LEU A 283 -15.69 4.28 -3.66
N GLY A 284 -14.83 3.76 -4.52
CA GLY A 284 -15.24 3.02 -5.72
C GLY A 284 -15.88 1.68 -5.36
N GLY A 285 -15.27 0.92 -4.43
CA GLY A 285 -15.83 -0.33 -3.91
C GLY A 285 -17.17 -0.13 -3.23
N GLY A 286 -17.30 0.92 -2.38
CA GLY A 286 -18.56 1.24 -1.71
C GLY A 286 -19.69 1.62 -2.68
N LEU A 287 -19.41 2.42 -3.71
CA LEU A 287 -20.42 2.75 -4.73
C LEU A 287 -20.87 1.52 -5.52
N CYS A 288 -19.95 0.64 -5.91
CA CYS A 288 -20.31 -0.61 -6.58
C CYS A 288 -21.05 -1.57 -5.64
N ALA A 289 -20.67 -1.65 -4.36
CA ALA A 289 -21.41 -2.44 -3.37
C ALA A 289 -22.86 -1.99 -3.22
N MET A 290 -23.12 -0.67 -3.27
CA MET A 290 -24.49 -0.16 -3.30
C MET A 290 -25.26 -0.62 -4.54
N ILE A 291 -24.64 -0.58 -5.74
CA ILE A 291 -25.27 -1.02 -6.99
C ILE A 291 -25.64 -2.51 -6.91
N PHE A 292 -24.68 -3.35 -6.50
CA PHE A 292 -24.92 -4.78 -6.33
C PHE A 292 -25.90 -5.07 -5.19
N GLY A 293 -25.90 -4.26 -4.11
CA GLY A 293 -26.89 -4.34 -3.04
C GLY A 293 -28.32 -4.12 -3.52
N PHE A 294 -28.55 -3.19 -4.46
CA PHE A 294 -29.85 -3.05 -5.13
C PHE A 294 -30.19 -4.26 -6.01
N LEU A 295 -29.20 -4.88 -6.67
CA LEU A 295 -29.43 -6.09 -7.49
C LEU A 295 -29.80 -7.28 -6.62
N TYR A 296 -29.19 -7.44 -5.45
CA TYR A 296 -29.43 -8.54 -4.51
C TYR A 296 -30.61 -8.26 -3.57
N GLY A 297 -30.99 -6.99 -3.39
CA GLY A 297 -32.11 -6.58 -2.53
C GLY A 297 -31.75 -6.50 -1.04
N SER A 298 -30.47 -6.26 -0.69
CA SER A 298 -29.98 -6.20 0.70
C SER A 298 -29.71 -4.77 1.15
N ILE A 299 -30.22 -4.38 2.33
CA ILE A 299 -29.92 -3.12 3.03
C ILE A 299 -29.59 -3.42 4.49
N PHE A 300 -28.37 -3.19 4.95
CA PHE A 300 -27.91 -3.48 6.32
C PHE A 300 -28.30 -4.87 6.78
N SER A 301 -28.06 -5.88 5.93
CA SER A 301 -28.42 -7.28 6.18
C SER A 301 -29.94 -7.59 6.21
N MET A 302 -30.82 -6.65 5.88
CA MET A 302 -32.26 -6.84 5.79
C MET A 302 -32.64 -7.06 4.31
N GLU A 303 -33.27 -8.20 4.02
CA GLU A 303 -33.70 -8.61 2.67
C GLU A 303 -35.17 -8.29 2.36
N ASP A 304 -35.96 -7.96 3.39
CA ASP A 304 -37.40 -7.70 3.25
C ASP A 304 -37.71 -6.27 2.73
N VAL A 305 -36.73 -5.39 2.70
CA VAL A 305 -36.94 -3.96 2.41
C VAL A 305 -36.99 -3.68 0.90
N ILE A 306 -36.13 -4.33 0.12
CA ILE A 306 -36.08 -4.19 -1.34
C ILE A 306 -36.25 -5.54 -1.99
N LYS A 307 -37.19 -5.66 -2.96
CA LYS A 307 -37.29 -6.86 -3.78
C LYS A 307 -36.02 -6.98 -4.65
N PRO A 308 -35.36 -8.17 -4.64
CA PRO A 308 -34.18 -8.37 -5.48
C PRO A 308 -34.54 -8.19 -6.96
N ILE A 309 -33.73 -7.42 -7.70
CA ILE A 309 -33.95 -7.16 -9.13
C ILE A 309 -33.42 -8.33 -9.95
N PHE A 310 -32.28 -8.92 -9.53
CA PHE A 310 -31.60 -9.95 -10.29
C PHE A 310 -31.80 -11.33 -9.66
N MET A 311 -31.32 -11.57 -8.45
CA MET A 311 -31.34 -12.88 -7.80
C MET A 311 -30.98 -12.71 -6.33
N ASN A 312 -31.67 -13.42 -5.44
CA ASN A 312 -31.23 -13.53 -4.06
C ASN A 312 -30.15 -14.63 -3.97
N PRO A 313 -28.94 -14.32 -3.54
CA PRO A 313 -27.85 -15.29 -3.40
C PRO A 313 -28.14 -16.41 -2.38
N MET A 314 -29.09 -16.18 -1.49
CA MET A 314 -29.43 -17.06 -0.36
C MET A 314 -30.35 -18.23 -0.73
N GLU A 315 -31.12 -18.15 -1.80
CA GLU A 315 -31.94 -19.26 -2.22
C GLU A 315 -31.06 -20.45 -2.63
N SER A 316 -31.32 -21.62 -2.05
CA SER A 316 -30.54 -22.84 -2.33
C SER A 316 -30.45 -23.18 -3.82
N ALA A 317 -31.50 -22.83 -4.59
CA ALA A 317 -31.51 -22.97 -6.04
C ALA A 317 -30.50 -22.06 -6.76
N ASN A 318 -30.17 -20.91 -6.18
CA ASN A 318 -29.36 -19.88 -6.80
C ASN A 318 -27.87 -20.01 -6.48
N ILE A 319 -27.47 -20.79 -5.46
CA ILE A 319 -26.04 -20.96 -5.06
C ILE A 319 -25.19 -21.48 -6.23
N ASN A 320 -25.66 -22.52 -6.93
CA ASN A 320 -24.93 -23.06 -8.07
C ASN A 320 -24.83 -22.05 -9.21
N THR A 321 -25.87 -21.27 -9.43
CA THR A 321 -25.90 -20.21 -10.45
C THR A 321 -24.90 -19.10 -10.10
N MET A 322 -24.82 -18.69 -8.82
CA MET A 322 -23.82 -17.72 -8.35
C MET A 322 -22.39 -18.22 -8.57
N LEU A 323 -22.09 -19.49 -8.28
CA LEU A 323 -20.78 -20.07 -8.53
C LEU A 323 -20.42 -20.05 -10.01
N ILE A 324 -21.37 -20.39 -10.89
CA ILE A 324 -21.18 -20.34 -12.34
C ILE A 324 -20.93 -18.90 -12.83
N ILE A 325 -21.66 -17.92 -12.30
CA ILE A 325 -21.48 -16.50 -12.61
C ILE A 325 -20.05 -16.04 -12.23
N GLY A 326 -19.57 -16.41 -11.04
CA GLY A 326 -18.21 -16.07 -10.63
C GLY A 326 -17.13 -16.65 -11.56
N ILE A 327 -17.30 -17.91 -11.98
CA ILE A 327 -16.40 -18.52 -12.97
C ILE A 327 -16.51 -17.78 -14.31
N ALA A 328 -17.73 -17.46 -14.77
CA ALA A 328 -17.94 -16.74 -16.03
C ALA A 328 -17.29 -15.35 -16.01
N ILE A 329 -17.42 -14.60 -14.93
CA ILE A 329 -16.69 -13.33 -14.72
C ILE A 329 -15.19 -13.58 -14.83
N GLY A 330 -14.68 -14.61 -14.17
CA GLY A 330 -13.27 -14.98 -14.20
C GLY A 330 -12.77 -15.29 -15.61
N VAL A 331 -13.54 -16.06 -16.39
CA VAL A 331 -13.21 -16.36 -17.81
C VAL A 331 -13.12 -15.07 -18.63
N VAL A 332 -14.08 -14.16 -18.47
CA VAL A 332 -14.08 -12.87 -19.18
C VAL A 332 -12.84 -12.05 -18.80
N LEU A 333 -12.49 -12.01 -17.52
CA LEU A 333 -11.33 -11.25 -17.04
C LEU A 333 -10.00 -11.85 -17.51
N LEU A 334 -9.88 -13.18 -17.54
CA LEU A 334 -8.69 -13.84 -18.08
C LEU A 334 -8.53 -13.58 -19.58
N VAL A 335 -9.61 -13.67 -20.35
CA VAL A 335 -9.60 -13.33 -21.78
C VAL A 335 -9.23 -11.86 -21.98
N LEU A 336 -9.78 -10.96 -21.16
CA LEU A 336 -9.42 -9.54 -21.19
C LEU A 336 -7.93 -9.33 -20.92
N GLY A 337 -7.35 -10.02 -19.93
CA GLY A 337 -5.92 -9.99 -19.65
C GLY A 337 -5.07 -10.46 -20.84
N MET A 338 -5.50 -11.53 -21.55
CA MET A 338 -4.83 -11.98 -22.76
C MET A 338 -4.93 -10.98 -23.91
N VAL A 339 -6.10 -10.35 -24.10
CA VAL A 339 -6.28 -9.27 -25.08
C VAL A 339 -5.33 -8.10 -24.78
N LEU A 340 -5.20 -7.70 -23.54
CA LEU A 340 -4.25 -6.64 -23.13
C LEU A 340 -2.81 -7.05 -23.39
N ASN A 341 -2.44 -8.32 -23.17
CA ASN A 341 -1.10 -8.79 -23.52
C ASN A 341 -0.83 -8.71 -25.01
N ILE A 342 -1.82 -9.05 -25.85
CA ILE A 342 -1.73 -8.91 -27.30
C ILE A 342 -1.56 -7.42 -27.69
N LEU A 343 -2.34 -6.52 -27.09
CA LEU A 343 -2.23 -5.08 -27.33
C LEU A 343 -0.87 -4.52 -26.91
N ASN A 344 -0.33 -4.97 -25.76
CA ASN A 344 1.02 -4.62 -25.33
C ASN A 344 2.08 -5.15 -26.30
N GLY A 345 1.91 -6.38 -26.82
CA GLY A 345 2.78 -6.95 -27.85
C GLY A 345 2.76 -6.14 -29.15
N ILE A 346 1.59 -5.66 -29.58
CA ILE A 346 1.45 -4.80 -30.77
C ILE A 346 2.20 -3.47 -30.55
N LYS A 347 2.03 -2.85 -29.38
CA LYS A 347 2.71 -1.60 -29.00
C LYS A 347 4.23 -1.78 -28.93
N ALA A 348 4.69 -2.90 -28.39
CA ALA A 348 6.10 -3.26 -28.33
C ALA A 348 6.68 -3.77 -29.68
N LYS A 349 5.84 -3.95 -30.72
CA LYS A 349 6.22 -4.52 -32.01
C LYS A 349 6.79 -5.94 -31.93
N ASP A 350 6.48 -6.67 -30.85
CA ASP A 350 6.96 -8.03 -30.61
C ASP A 350 5.97 -9.08 -31.16
N LYS A 351 6.30 -9.61 -32.34
CA LYS A 351 5.47 -10.63 -33.02
C LYS A 351 5.44 -11.96 -32.28
N GLY A 352 6.51 -12.32 -31.54
CA GLY A 352 6.58 -13.54 -30.74
C GLY A 352 5.55 -13.53 -29.63
N ARG A 353 5.49 -12.43 -28.89
CA ARG A 353 4.53 -12.19 -27.81
C ARG A 353 3.08 -12.16 -28.30
N ILE A 354 2.82 -11.64 -29.51
CA ILE A 354 1.48 -11.57 -30.06
C ILE A 354 0.94 -12.97 -30.43
N PHE A 355 1.71 -13.75 -31.21
CA PHE A 355 1.18 -14.95 -31.83
C PHE A 355 1.45 -16.23 -31.06
N PHE A 356 2.65 -16.40 -30.48
CA PHE A 356 3.13 -17.68 -29.97
C PHE A 356 3.16 -17.77 -28.45
N ASP A 357 2.91 -16.67 -27.74
CA ASP A 357 2.95 -16.67 -26.29
C ASP A 357 1.75 -17.40 -25.67
N ARG A 358 1.95 -17.96 -24.47
CA ARG A 358 0.88 -18.58 -23.67
C ARG A 358 -0.29 -17.63 -23.37
N ASN A 359 -0.01 -16.32 -23.27
CA ASN A 359 -0.99 -15.25 -23.10
C ASN A 359 -1.27 -14.49 -24.41
N GLY A 360 -0.75 -14.95 -25.53
CA GLY A 360 -0.99 -14.41 -26.86
C GLY A 360 -2.20 -15.04 -27.56
N ILE A 361 -2.28 -14.88 -28.88
CA ILE A 361 -3.39 -15.40 -29.69
C ILE A 361 -3.51 -16.93 -29.58
N ALA A 362 -2.38 -17.66 -29.66
CA ALA A 362 -2.39 -19.13 -29.57
C ALA A 362 -2.93 -19.58 -28.19
N GLY A 363 -2.47 -18.96 -27.09
CA GLY A 363 -2.96 -19.26 -25.74
C GLY A 363 -4.42 -18.91 -25.54
N MET A 364 -4.88 -17.77 -26.08
CA MET A 364 -6.27 -17.35 -26.00
C MET A 364 -7.20 -18.34 -26.74
N VAL A 365 -6.85 -18.76 -27.96
CA VAL A 365 -7.62 -19.76 -28.73
C VAL A 365 -7.65 -21.09 -27.99
N PHE A 366 -6.52 -21.55 -27.47
CA PHE A 366 -6.43 -22.78 -26.69
C PHE A 366 -7.34 -22.74 -25.46
N TYR A 367 -7.30 -21.65 -24.67
CA TYR A 367 -8.11 -21.45 -23.48
C TYR A 367 -9.60 -21.42 -23.80
N LEU A 368 -10.01 -20.67 -24.84
CA LEU A 368 -11.40 -20.55 -25.26
C LEU A 368 -11.96 -21.89 -25.77
N LEU A 369 -11.17 -22.70 -26.45
CA LEU A 369 -11.59 -24.04 -26.90
C LEU A 369 -11.83 -24.99 -25.71
N ILE A 370 -10.96 -24.94 -24.69
CA ILE A 370 -11.14 -25.78 -23.48
C ILE A 370 -12.37 -25.33 -22.70
N ILE A 371 -12.49 -24.04 -22.40
CA ILE A 371 -13.65 -23.53 -21.64
C ILE A 371 -14.94 -23.71 -22.43
N GLY A 372 -14.94 -23.38 -23.72
CA GLY A 372 -16.10 -23.57 -24.58
C GLY A 372 -16.56 -25.02 -24.65
N SER A 373 -15.61 -25.97 -24.70
CA SER A 373 -15.94 -27.40 -24.66
C SER A 373 -16.50 -27.85 -23.32
N ALA A 374 -15.95 -27.35 -22.21
CA ALA A 374 -16.43 -27.65 -20.85
C ALA A 374 -17.84 -27.08 -20.63
N VAL A 375 -18.08 -25.84 -21.00
CA VAL A 375 -19.40 -25.19 -20.92
C VAL A 375 -20.41 -25.89 -21.82
N GLY A 376 -20.03 -26.23 -23.07
CA GLY A 376 -20.89 -26.95 -23.99
C GLY A 376 -21.29 -28.32 -23.48
N PHE A 377 -20.38 -29.04 -22.83
CA PHE A 377 -20.66 -30.32 -22.18
C PHE A 377 -21.58 -30.17 -20.99
N LEU A 378 -21.40 -29.16 -20.15
CA LEU A 378 -22.22 -28.88 -18.98
C LEU A 378 -23.68 -28.52 -19.36
N LEU A 379 -23.85 -27.70 -20.43
CA LEU A 379 -25.18 -27.23 -20.83
C LEU A 379 -25.98 -28.28 -21.59
N ASN A 380 -25.35 -29.03 -22.51
CA ASN A 380 -26.04 -29.90 -23.46
C ASN A 380 -25.84 -31.40 -23.17
N GLY A 381 -24.99 -31.77 -22.20
CA GLY A 381 -24.60 -33.17 -21.95
C GLY A 381 -23.84 -33.83 -23.12
N LYS A 382 -23.54 -33.06 -24.17
CA LYS A 382 -22.83 -33.52 -25.39
C LYS A 382 -21.80 -32.48 -25.81
N LEU A 383 -20.69 -32.93 -26.38
CA LEU A 383 -19.72 -32.03 -26.96
C LEU A 383 -20.33 -31.37 -28.21
N TRP A 384 -20.10 -30.09 -28.40
CA TRP A 384 -20.58 -29.32 -29.59
C TRP A 384 -20.01 -29.84 -30.91
N VAL A 385 -18.80 -30.44 -30.82
CA VAL A 385 -18.06 -30.98 -31.96
C VAL A 385 -17.66 -32.42 -31.67
N SER A 386 -17.46 -33.25 -32.67
CA SER A 386 -16.95 -34.60 -32.47
C SER A 386 -15.62 -34.59 -31.71
N ALA A 387 -15.42 -35.53 -30.79
CA ALA A 387 -14.24 -35.56 -29.90
C ALA A 387 -12.91 -35.52 -30.69
N GLY A 388 -12.85 -36.15 -31.86
CA GLY A 388 -11.66 -36.15 -32.74
C GLY A 388 -11.35 -34.77 -33.33
N LEU A 389 -12.39 -34.05 -33.81
CA LEU A 389 -12.22 -32.69 -34.33
C LEU A 389 -11.82 -31.71 -33.23
N LEU A 390 -12.43 -31.81 -32.05
CA LEU A 390 -12.11 -30.99 -30.91
C LEU A 390 -10.66 -31.22 -30.45
N ALA A 391 -10.22 -32.46 -30.37
CA ALA A 391 -8.83 -32.80 -30.03
C ALA A 391 -7.85 -32.20 -31.07
N GLY A 392 -8.16 -32.26 -32.36
CA GLY A 392 -7.37 -31.61 -33.42
C GLY A 392 -7.31 -30.08 -33.27
N MET A 393 -8.46 -29.44 -32.98
CA MET A 393 -8.51 -27.98 -32.78
C MET A 393 -7.70 -27.51 -31.54
N ILE A 394 -7.68 -28.31 -30.49
CA ILE A 394 -6.87 -28.03 -29.28
C ILE A 394 -5.38 -28.30 -29.51
N LEU A 395 -5.05 -29.34 -30.31
CA LEU A 395 -3.67 -29.73 -30.59
C LEU A 395 -2.91 -28.66 -31.39
N ILE A 396 -3.56 -27.98 -32.32
CA ILE A 396 -2.93 -26.96 -33.18
C ILE A 396 -2.32 -25.82 -32.31
N PRO A 397 -3.08 -25.07 -31.50
CA PRO A 397 -2.50 -24.01 -30.65
C PRO A 397 -1.52 -24.57 -29.64
N PHE A 398 -1.73 -25.78 -29.11
CA PHE A 398 -0.81 -26.44 -28.20
C PHE A 398 0.58 -26.63 -28.83
N VAL A 399 0.64 -27.13 -30.07
CA VAL A 399 1.90 -27.31 -30.83
C VAL A 399 2.54 -25.95 -31.15
N ILE A 400 1.75 -24.94 -31.49
CA ILE A 400 2.26 -23.59 -31.76
C ILE A 400 2.96 -23.02 -30.53
N ILE A 401 2.37 -23.16 -29.34
CA ILE A 401 2.95 -22.68 -28.09
C ILE A 401 4.20 -23.49 -27.74
N PHE A 402 4.17 -24.82 -27.94
CA PHE A 402 5.32 -25.70 -27.69
C PHE A 402 6.55 -25.29 -28.53
N PHE A 403 6.34 -24.86 -29.78
CA PHE A 403 7.42 -24.38 -30.66
C PHE A 403 7.58 -22.85 -30.64
N LYS A 404 7.17 -22.15 -29.56
CA LYS A 404 7.27 -20.70 -29.43
C LYS A 404 8.67 -20.18 -29.75
N HIS A 405 9.71 -20.68 -29.05
CA HIS A 405 11.09 -20.21 -29.19
C HIS A 405 11.69 -20.47 -30.58
N PRO A 406 11.55 -21.66 -31.19
CA PRO A 406 11.94 -21.90 -32.57
C PRO A 406 11.24 -21.01 -33.61
N LEU A 407 9.93 -20.81 -33.44
CA LEU A 407 9.13 -19.97 -34.33
C LEU A 407 9.49 -18.48 -34.22
N GLU A 408 9.72 -18.00 -33.03
CA GLU A 408 10.19 -16.64 -32.76
C GLU A 408 11.58 -16.38 -33.35
N ASN A 409 12.52 -17.32 -33.14
CA ASN A 409 13.86 -17.26 -33.74
C ASN A 409 13.80 -17.26 -35.28
N LEU A 410 12.89 -18.05 -35.88
CA LEU A 410 12.69 -18.08 -37.31
C LEU A 410 12.17 -16.74 -37.86
N LEU A 411 11.22 -16.11 -37.16
CA LEU A 411 10.71 -14.77 -37.51
C LEU A 411 11.79 -13.69 -37.40
N ASN A 412 12.68 -13.80 -36.39
CA ASN A 412 13.77 -12.87 -36.16
C ASN A 412 15.04 -13.21 -36.99
N LYS A 413 14.96 -14.15 -37.94
CA LYS A 413 16.09 -14.60 -38.80
C LYS A 413 17.30 -15.11 -38.00
N LYS A 414 17.09 -15.63 -36.80
CA LYS A 414 18.08 -16.29 -35.96
C LYS A 414 18.03 -17.81 -36.14
N LYS A 415 19.02 -18.55 -35.62
CA LYS A 415 18.99 -20.03 -35.69
C LYS A 415 17.76 -20.55 -34.93
N ALA A 416 16.94 -21.36 -35.59
CA ALA A 416 15.65 -21.83 -35.09
C ALA A 416 15.76 -22.64 -33.81
N LEU A 417 16.76 -23.50 -33.66
CA LEU A 417 16.92 -24.38 -32.52
C LEU A 417 18.15 -23.96 -31.69
N PRO A 418 18.05 -23.97 -30.33
CA PRO A 418 19.19 -23.78 -29.47
C PRO A 418 20.21 -24.91 -29.61
N ALA A 419 21.45 -24.67 -29.15
CA ALA A 419 22.56 -25.61 -29.28
C ALA A 419 22.30 -26.94 -28.53
N GLU A 420 21.64 -26.87 -27.37
CA GLU A 420 21.26 -28.02 -26.53
C GLU A 420 19.80 -28.43 -26.74
N LYS A 421 19.56 -29.30 -27.69
CA LYS A 421 18.20 -29.75 -28.07
C LYS A 421 17.48 -30.48 -26.92
N GLY A 422 18.20 -31.29 -26.12
CA GLY A 422 17.62 -32.10 -25.05
C GLY A 422 17.06 -31.22 -23.91
N SER A 423 17.84 -30.23 -23.46
CA SER A 423 17.40 -29.26 -22.43
C SER A 423 16.17 -28.48 -22.88
N PHE A 424 16.15 -28.01 -24.13
CA PHE A 424 15.02 -27.29 -24.70
C PHE A 424 13.70 -28.07 -24.65
N PHE A 425 13.69 -29.35 -25.06
CA PHE A 425 12.45 -30.13 -25.06
C PHE A 425 11.94 -30.39 -23.64
N ILE A 426 12.82 -30.62 -22.68
CA ILE A 426 12.46 -30.82 -21.27
C ILE A 426 11.90 -29.54 -20.69
N GLU A 427 12.58 -28.42 -20.87
CA GLU A 427 12.15 -27.09 -20.40
C GLU A 427 10.77 -26.72 -20.96
N THR A 428 10.59 -26.83 -22.27
CA THR A 428 9.31 -26.53 -22.92
C THR A 428 8.18 -27.45 -22.45
N ALA A 429 8.47 -28.73 -22.21
CA ALA A 429 7.47 -29.67 -21.66
C ALA A 429 7.00 -29.22 -20.26
N PHE A 430 7.92 -28.78 -19.38
CA PHE A 430 7.56 -28.24 -18.07
C PHE A 430 6.77 -26.91 -18.20
N GLU A 431 7.14 -26.03 -19.12
CA GLU A 431 6.38 -24.80 -19.39
C GLU A 431 4.94 -25.09 -19.84
N MET A 432 4.73 -26.16 -20.64
CA MET A 432 3.40 -26.56 -21.05
C MET A 432 2.54 -27.08 -19.88
N VAL A 433 3.15 -27.88 -19.00
CA VAL A 433 2.46 -28.33 -17.78
C VAL A 433 2.11 -27.15 -16.87
N ASP A 434 3.06 -26.21 -16.66
CA ASP A 434 2.83 -24.98 -15.90
C ASP A 434 1.68 -24.14 -16.51
N MET A 435 1.64 -24.00 -17.82
CA MET A 435 0.58 -23.30 -18.53
C MET A 435 -0.79 -23.92 -18.26
N LEU A 436 -0.92 -25.26 -18.36
CA LEU A 436 -2.17 -25.96 -18.11
C LEU A 436 -2.62 -25.80 -16.66
N LEU A 437 -1.71 -25.98 -15.72
CA LEU A 437 -1.97 -25.80 -14.29
C LEU A 437 -2.35 -24.35 -13.98
N SER A 438 -1.67 -23.38 -14.59
CA SER A 438 -1.96 -21.96 -14.43
C SER A 438 -3.34 -21.60 -14.94
N PHE A 439 -3.76 -22.10 -16.11
CA PHE A 439 -5.10 -21.84 -16.64
C PHE A 439 -6.19 -22.46 -15.76
N ALA A 440 -6.02 -23.70 -15.33
CA ALA A 440 -6.97 -24.37 -14.45
C ALA A 440 -7.04 -23.66 -13.08
N SER A 441 -5.93 -23.42 -12.45
CA SER A 441 -5.84 -22.78 -11.14
C SER A 441 -6.45 -21.37 -11.14
N ASN A 442 -6.11 -20.55 -12.13
CA ASN A 442 -6.63 -19.19 -12.22
C ASN A 442 -8.12 -19.16 -12.50
N THR A 443 -8.64 -20.08 -13.34
CA THR A 443 -10.09 -20.17 -13.60
C THR A 443 -10.85 -20.56 -12.33
N ILE A 444 -10.35 -21.56 -11.58
CA ILE A 444 -10.96 -21.99 -10.31
C ILE A 444 -10.83 -20.90 -9.23
N SER A 445 -9.76 -20.12 -9.24
CA SER A 445 -9.54 -19.03 -8.27
C SER A 445 -10.69 -18.01 -8.26
N PHE A 446 -11.39 -17.80 -9.39
CA PHE A 446 -12.53 -16.89 -9.47
C PHE A 446 -13.80 -17.40 -8.79
N VAL A 447 -13.89 -18.70 -8.45
CA VAL A 447 -14.96 -19.23 -7.59
C VAL A 447 -15.02 -18.49 -6.26
N ARG A 448 -13.89 -18.00 -5.78
CA ARG A 448 -13.78 -17.19 -4.57
C ARG A 448 -14.67 -15.96 -4.62
N LEU A 449 -14.84 -15.33 -5.78
CA LEU A 449 -15.71 -14.16 -5.95
C LEU A 449 -17.15 -14.48 -5.47
N SER A 450 -17.70 -15.59 -5.93
CA SER A 450 -19.04 -16.06 -5.54
C SER A 450 -19.07 -16.60 -4.11
N ALA A 451 -18.00 -17.27 -3.68
CA ALA A 451 -17.92 -17.80 -2.32
C ALA A 451 -18.02 -16.67 -1.28
N PHE A 452 -17.36 -15.53 -1.50
CA PHE A 452 -17.46 -14.38 -0.62
C PHE A 452 -18.83 -13.69 -0.70
N ALA A 453 -19.45 -13.61 -1.88
CA ALA A 453 -20.81 -13.10 -2.00
C ALA A 453 -21.81 -13.95 -1.20
N ILE A 454 -21.70 -15.28 -1.28
CA ILE A 454 -22.54 -16.20 -0.51
C ILE A 454 -22.23 -16.09 0.99
N ASN A 455 -20.96 -15.99 1.38
CA ASN A 455 -20.54 -15.82 2.77
C ASN A 455 -21.09 -14.55 3.39
N HIS A 456 -21.08 -13.43 2.65
CA HIS A 456 -21.64 -12.15 3.07
C HIS A 456 -23.12 -12.28 3.45
N VAL A 457 -23.91 -12.88 2.56
CA VAL A 457 -25.34 -13.10 2.81
C VAL A 457 -25.56 -14.08 3.96
N GLY A 458 -24.76 -15.16 4.03
CA GLY A 458 -24.83 -16.14 5.13
C GLY A 458 -24.53 -15.53 6.49
N LEU A 459 -23.50 -14.66 6.57
CA LEU A 459 -23.16 -13.96 7.81
C LEU A 459 -24.24 -12.94 8.20
N SER A 460 -24.78 -12.22 7.23
CA SER A 460 -25.89 -11.29 7.41
C SER A 460 -27.11 -11.97 7.99
N MET A 461 -27.49 -13.15 7.43
CA MET A 461 -28.60 -13.96 7.94
C MET A 461 -28.35 -14.50 9.34
N ALA A 462 -27.12 -14.91 9.66
CA ALA A 462 -26.80 -15.38 11.00
C ALA A 462 -27.06 -14.29 12.06
N PHE A 463 -26.68 -13.03 11.79
CA PHE A 463 -26.99 -11.91 12.69
C PHE A 463 -28.48 -11.56 12.70
N LEU A 464 -29.20 -11.70 11.59
CA LEU A 464 -30.63 -11.49 11.52
C LEU A 464 -31.37 -12.50 12.41
N ILE A 465 -31.07 -13.79 12.27
CA ILE A 465 -31.64 -14.86 13.11
C ILE A 465 -31.32 -14.62 14.58
N LEU A 466 -30.07 -14.24 14.91
CA LEU A 466 -29.70 -13.95 16.30
C LEU A 466 -30.45 -12.73 16.85
N SER A 467 -30.72 -11.73 16.02
CA SER A 467 -31.52 -10.57 16.40
C SER A 467 -32.99 -10.93 16.66
N ASP A 468 -33.56 -11.88 15.92
CA ASP A 468 -34.96 -12.32 16.08
C ASP A 468 -35.17 -13.17 17.33
N LEU A 469 -34.12 -13.78 17.88
CA LEU A 469 -34.17 -14.47 19.18
C LEU A 469 -34.31 -13.52 20.37
N THR A 470 -34.06 -12.21 20.15
CA THR A 470 -34.14 -11.19 21.19
C THR A 470 -35.26 -10.20 20.90
N SER A 471 -35.85 -9.60 21.96
CA SER A 471 -36.91 -8.61 21.81
C SER A 471 -36.47 -7.20 22.28
N GLY A 472 -37.14 -6.19 21.74
CA GLY A 472 -36.93 -4.79 22.16
C GLY A 472 -35.55 -4.25 21.81
N ALA A 473 -34.90 -3.60 22.77
CA ALA A 473 -33.59 -2.96 22.56
C ALA A 473 -32.48 -3.97 22.20
N GLY A 474 -32.57 -5.22 22.66
CA GLY A 474 -31.57 -6.26 22.34
C GLY A 474 -31.49 -6.57 20.85
N LYS A 475 -32.61 -6.59 20.14
CA LYS A 475 -32.67 -6.78 18.69
C LYS A 475 -31.82 -5.70 17.95
N VAL A 476 -32.03 -4.42 18.32
CA VAL A 476 -31.30 -3.29 17.69
C VAL A 476 -29.82 -3.36 17.97
N ILE A 477 -29.42 -3.69 19.21
CA ILE A 477 -28.01 -3.80 19.59
C ILE A 477 -27.32 -4.90 18.79
N ILE A 478 -27.93 -6.07 18.67
CA ILE A 478 -27.35 -7.19 17.88
C ILE A 478 -27.20 -6.81 16.41
N MET A 479 -28.20 -6.16 15.83
CA MET A 479 -28.12 -5.68 14.45
C MET A 479 -26.99 -4.66 14.24
N ILE A 480 -26.80 -3.71 15.14
CA ILE A 480 -25.71 -2.74 15.06
C ILE A 480 -24.35 -3.43 15.18
N ILE A 481 -24.18 -4.29 16.19
CA ILE A 481 -22.92 -5.04 16.39
C ILE A 481 -22.63 -5.92 15.18
N GLY A 482 -23.62 -6.63 14.66
CA GLY A 482 -23.50 -7.48 13.47
C GLY A 482 -23.03 -6.68 12.26
N ASN A 483 -23.69 -5.57 11.93
CA ASN A 483 -23.29 -4.74 10.81
C ASN A 483 -21.89 -4.12 10.99
N VAL A 484 -21.53 -3.66 12.19
CA VAL A 484 -20.17 -3.14 12.45
C VAL A 484 -19.12 -4.23 12.25
N LEU A 485 -19.42 -5.45 12.68
CA LEU A 485 -18.53 -6.59 12.55
C LEU A 485 -18.37 -7.03 11.09
N ILE A 486 -19.47 -7.09 10.33
CA ILE A 486 -19.48 -7.38 8.89
C ILE A 486 -18.68 -6.31 8.14
N ILE A 487 -18.97 -5.03 8.35
CA ILE A 487 -18.26 -3.92 7.70
C ILE A 487 -16.77 -4.00 8.00
N GLY A 488 -16.38 -4.24 9.25
CA GLY A 488 -14.97 -4.24 9.66
C GLY A 488 -14.21 -5.46 9.15
N LEU A 489 -14.66 -6.66 9.49
CA LEU A 489 -13.94 -7.90 9.17
C LEU A 489 -14.10 -8.29 7.71
N GLU A 490 -15.35 -8.38 7.25
CA GLU A 490 -15.61 -8.87 5.90
C GLU A 490 -15.18 -7.84 4.85
N GLY A 491 -15.43 -6.55 5.09
CA GLY A 491 -14.95 -5.49 4.20
C GLY A 491 -13.45 -5.49 4.01
N LEU A 492 -12.68 -5.74 5.10
CA LEU A 492 -11.22 -5.90 5.01
C LEU A 492 -10.85 -7.14 4.17
N ILE A 493 -11.47 -8.28 4.43
CA ILE A 493 -11.20 -9.54 3.73
C ILE A 493 -11.53 -9.40 2.24
N VAL A 494 -12.70 -8.87 1.90
CA VAL A 494 -13.12 -8.62 0.51
C VAL A 494 -12.16 -7.67 -0.21
N GLY A 495 -11.71 -6.60 0.47
CA GLY A 495 -10.71 -5.69 -0.06
C GLY A 495 -9.40 -6.39 -0.42
N ILE A 496 -8.87 -7.23 0.48
CA ILE A 496 -7.65 -8.02 0.25
C ILE A 496 -7.84 -9.04 -0.86
N GLN A 497 -8.99 -9.74 -0.90
CA GLN A 497 -9.26 -10.75 -1.92
C GLN A 497 -9.44 -10.13 -3.31
N GLY A 498 -10.05 -8.95 -3.40
CA GLY A 498 -10.14 -8.19 -4.64
C GLY A 498 -8.76 -7.81 -5.18
N LEU A 499 -7.88 -7.28 -4.34
CA LEU A 499 -6.49 -6.98 -4.70
C LEU A 499 -5.73 -8.24 -5.14
N ARG A 500 -5.92 -9.34 -4.43
CA ARG A 500 -5.29 -10.62 -4.77
C ARG A 500 -5.71 -11.09 -6.17
N LEU A 501 -7.01 -11.06 -6.48
CA LEU A 501 -7.52 -11.45 -7.80
C LEU A 501 -6.92 -10.56 -8.92
N VAL A 502 -6.82 -9.25 -8.68
CA VAL A 502 -6.21 -8.33 -9.64
C VAL A 502 -4.72 -8.63 -9.84
N TYR A 503 -3.97 -8.83 -8.76
CA TYR A 503 -2.51 -8.98 -8.86
C TYR A 503 -2.07 -10.34 -9.39
N TYR A 504 -2.68 -11.43 -8.93
CA TYR A 504 -2.22 -12.76 -9.26
C TYR A 504 -2.88 -13.33 -10.51
N GLU A 505 -4.18 -13.10 -10.72
CA GLU A 505 -4.90 -13.66 -11.84
C GLU A 505 -4.90 -12.76 -13.08
N LEU A 506 -5.01 -11.43 -12.88
CA LEU A 506 -5.09 -10.49 -14.01
C LEU A 506 -3.71 -9.95 -14.42
N PHE A 507 -2.93 -9.35 -13.49
CA PHE A 507 -1.63 -8.76 -13.83
C PHE A 507 -0.63 -9.77 -14.36
N SER A 508 -0.59 -10.96 -13.80
CA SER A 508 0.29 -12.04 -14.27
C SER A 508 0.15 -12.37 -15.75
N ARG A 509 -0.93 -11.92 -16.40
CA ARG A 509 -1.20 -12.17 -17.82
C ARG A 509 -0.58 -11.17 -18.76
N PHE A 510 -0.51 -9.90 -18.41
CA PHE A 510 -0.12 -8.85 -19.36
C PHE A 510 0.86 -7.81 -18.80
N TYR A 511 1.09 -7.80 -17.50
CA TYR A 511 1.77 -6.71 -16.81
C TYR A 511 3.11 -7.17 -16.26
N SER A 512 4.21 -6.45 -16.55
CA SER A 512 5.55 -6.78 -16.04
C SER A 512 5.87 -6.07 -14.73
N GLY A 513 5.43 -4.83 -14.56
CA GLY A 513 5.74 -4.03 -13.37
C GLY A 513 7.19 -3.55 -13.26
N ASP A 514 7.98 -3.65 -14.34
CA ASP A 514 9.41 -3.32 -14.39
C ASP A 514 9.70 -1.85 -14.74
N GLY A 515 8.69 -0.99 -14.70
CA GLY A 515 8.82 0.42 -15.04
C GLY A 515 9.68 1.20 -14.04
N VAL A 516 10.49 2.11 -14.55
CA VAL A 516 11.31 3.01 -13.72
C VAL A 516 10.47 4.23 -13.32
N PRO A 517 10.39 4.61 -12.03
CA PRO A 517 9.63 5.78 -11.62
C PRO A 517 10.25 7.07 -12.14
N TYR A 518 9.39 7.96 -12.65
CA TYR A 518 9.80 9.32 -12.98
C TYR A 518 9.96 10.13 -11.70
N THR A 519 11.19 10.36 -11.27
CA THR A 519 11.51 11.20 -10.11
C THR A 519 12.07 12.52 -10.60
N PRO A 520 11.25 13.58 -10.73
CA PRO A 520 11.75 14.89 -11.13
C PRO A 520 12.70 15.42 -10.06
N VAL A 521 13.78 16.06 -10.50
CA VAL A 521 14.63 16.89 -9.62
C VAL A 521 13.79 18.11 -9.24
N VAL A 522 13.06 18.02 -8.14
CA VAL A 522 12.21 19.09 -7.64
C VAL A 522 13.04 19.93 -6.69
N THR A 523 13.22 21.21 -7.02
CA THR A 523 13.52 22.21 -6.01
C THR A 523 12.33 22.27 -5.06
N LYS A 524 12.56 21.94 -3.78
CA LYS A 524 11.51 22.01 -2.74
C LYS A 524 11.14 23.48 -2.50
N ASN A 525 10.43 24.09 -3.44
CA ASN A 525 9.65 25.26 -3.10
C ASN A 525 8.49 24.79 -2.23
N LYS A 526 8.70 24.76 -0.92
CA LYS A 526 7.60 24.78 0.03
C LYS A 526 6.98 26.18 -0.05
N ASN A 527 5.83 26.29 -0.75
CA ASN A 527 4.86 27.36 -0.49
C ASN A 527 4.22 27.16 0.88
#